data_7b3318ec67e0e8a3c4cf2383cb2cbf18
#
_entry.id   7b3318ec67e0e8a3c4cf2383cb2cbf18
#
_cell.length_a   1.000
_cell.length_b   1.000
_cell.length_c   1.000
_cell.angle_alpha   90.00
_cell.angle_beta   90.00
_cell.angle_gamma   90.00
#
_symmetry.space_group_name_H-M   'P 1'
#
loop_
_entity.id
_entity.type
_entity.pdbx_description
1 polymer ?
#
loop_
_entity_poly.entity_id
_entity_poly.type
_entity_poly.pdbx_seq_one_letter_code
_entity_poly.pdbx_strand_id
1 'polypeptide(L)'
;MGNLVIAKMTETLPPGTPEELAGPAEAPVRRGMRFASLDVLRGFALLGILILNIENFAGYEALRDFPVGLIKPAFVGWHAHLDFAIVILKWVFAEGKMRGLFSMLFGAGAVLLTERIERRCETGRAAVVFYRRNFWLLLFGICHGFLIWFGDILLPYAVLGLIFLYPLRRLAARKLIIVGLTIWLVGGTFGSLRFFHVADVLRSDAHLTAARAAGSAATPAQLAVIGAAESERKAESASAAEAIREGRLGYVAGWRYGVAHEQSLNKRAFRSLIVLEILGAMITGMGLYKAGFLTNQRPVKEYVRLALGGYAVSTPLVLIGLWHMYRDGFSAAADARWMSIPYTTEVVGAVLANA
;
A
#
# COMPACT_ATOMS: atom_id res chain seq x y z
N MET A 1 57.46 10.24 -8.58
CA MET A 1 57.73 9.12 -7.66
C MET A 1 56.64 9.13 -6.60
N GLY A 2 55.88 8.08 -6.49
CA GLY A 2 54.85 7.93 -5.43
C GLY A 2 53.62 7.17 -5.94
N ASN A 3 53.81 5.90 -6.33
CA ASN A 3 52.73 4.95 -6.60
C ASN A 3 52.06 4.60 -5.28
N LEU A 4 50.83 5.04 -5.07
CA LEU A 4 49.99 4.56 -3.97
C LEU A 4 49.27 3.29 -4.41
N VAL A 5 49.74 2.15 -3.90
CA VAL A 5 49.20 0.84 -4.07
C VAL A 5 47.88 0.78 -3.31
N ILE A 6 46.76 0.79 -4.02
CA ILE A 6 45.47 0.42 -3.45
C ILE A 6 45.47 -1.09 -3.30
N ALA A 7 45.78 -1.59 -2.11
CA ALA A 7 45.69 -2.98 -1.76
C ALA A 7 44.23 -3.45 -1.86
N LYS A 8 43.98 -4.38 -2.75
CA LYS A 8 42.76 -5.21 -2.79
C LYS A 8 42.64 -5.97 -1.48
N MET A 9 41.76 -5.53 -0.60
CA MET A 9 41.23 -6.39 0.46
C MET A 9 40.06 -7.18 -0.10
N THR A 10 40.34 -8.16 -0.93
CA THR A 10 39.51 -9.33 -1.12
C THR A 10 39.94 -10.36 -0.08
N GLU A 11 39.47 -10.21 1.15
CA GLU A 11 39.44 -11.32 2.09
C GLU A 11 38.43 -12.36 1.56
N THR A 12 38.91 -13.32 0.81
CA THR A 12 38.20 -14.58 0.56
C THR A 12 38.22 -15.36 1.87
N LEU A 13 37.11 -15.25 2.64
CA LEU A 13 36.87 -16.18 3.75
C LEU A 13 36.99 -17.61 3.20
N PRO A 14 37.75 -18.51 3.87
CA PRO A 14 37.86 -19.88 3.45
C PRO A 14 36.48 -20.52 3.38
N PRO A 15 36.20 -21.41 2.41
CA PRO A 15 34.94 -22.11 2.35
C PRO A 15 34.77 -22.90 3.64
N GLY A 16 33.75 -22.52 4.42
CA GLY A 16 33.39 -23.24 5.64
C GLY A 16 33.11 -24.70 5.33
N THR A 17 33.50 -25.58 6.23
CA THR A 17 33.25 -27.01 6.08
C THR A 17 31.78 -27.29 5.80
N PRO A 18 31.42 -28.35 5.05
CA PRO A 18 30.04 -28.72 4.77
C PRO A 18 29.14 -28.80 6.02
N GLU A 19 29.72 -29.09 7.17
CA GLU A 19 29.04 -29.15 8.47
C GLU A 19 28.75 -27.77 9.07
N GLU A 20 29.59 -26.76 8.85
CA GLU A 20 29.33 -25.37 9.25
C GLU A 20 28.24 -24.69 8.42
N LEU A 21 27.96 -25.20 7.21
CA LEU A 21 26.86 -24.79 6.37
C LEU A 21 25.52 -25.39 6.81
N ALA A 22 25.53 -26.42 7.65
CA ALA A 22 24.36 -27.19 8.12
C ALA A 22 23.78 -26.69 9.44
N GLY A 23 23.59 -25.39 9.58
CA GLY A 23 22.70 -24.86 10.63
C GLY A 23 21.26 -25.33 10.44
N PRO A 24 20.42 -25.35 11.51
CA PRO A 24 19.02 -25.77 11.40
C PRO A 24 18.34 -25.06 10.23
N ALA A 25 17.58 -25.80 9.42
CA ALA A 25 16.93 -25.24 8.23
C ALA A 25 15.96 -24.09 8.57
N GLU A 26 15.55 -24.01 9.82
CA GLU A 26 14.68 -22.98 10.40
C GLU A 26 15.45 -21.75 10.93
N ALA A 27 16.77 -21.82 11.03
CA ALA A 27 17.59 -20.73 11.54
C ALA A 27 17.59 -19.51 10.59
N PRO A 28 17.80 -18.28 11.11
CA PRO A 28 17.96 -17.09 10.30
C PRO A 28 19.05 -17.29 9.24
N VAL A 29 18.82 -16.72 8.04
CA VAL A 29 19.76 -16.87 6.91
C VAL A 29 21.10 -16.21 7.25
N ARG A 30 22.21 -16.96 7.14
CA ARG A 30 23.57 -16.41 7.25
C ARG A 30 23.82 -15.37 6.16
N ARG A 31 24.68 -14.36 6.41
CA ARG A 31 24.94 -13.25 5.50
C ARG A 31 25.26 -13.67 4.06
N GLY A 32 26.07 -14.71 3.87
CA GLY A 32 26.47 -15.20 2.54
C GLY A 32 25.38 -15.91 1.72
N MET A 33 24.21 -16.22 2.31
CA MET A 33 23.08 -16.86 1.64
C MET A 33 21.85 -15.95 1.52
N ARG A 34 21.99 -14.67 1.85
CA ARG A 34 20.91 -13.68 1.73
C ARG A 34 20.88 -13.10 0.33
N PHE A 35 19.70 -12.95 -0.23
CA PHE A 35 19.53 -12.11 -1.42
C PHE A 35 19.55 -10.65 -0.97
N ALA A 36 20.71 -10.00 -1.09
CA ALA A 36 20.89 -8.61 -0.68
C ALA A 36 19.86 -7.68 -1.34
N SER A 37 19.47 -7.95 -2.58
CA SER A 37 18.44 -7.22 -3.30
C SER A 37 17.09 -7.21 -2.57
N LEU A 38 16.61 -8.36 -2.09
CA LEU A 38 15.36 -8.47 -1.36
C LEU A 38 15.39 -7.71 -0.02
N ASP A 39 16.52 -7.75 0.69
CA ASP A 39 16.66 -7.05 1.97
C ASP A 39 16.73 -5.53 1.76
N VAL A 40 17.41 -5.06 0.72
CA VAL A 40 17.45 -3.64 0.33
C VAL A 40 16.05 -3.15 -0.07
N LEU A 41 15.34 -3.90 -0.92
CA LEU A 41 13.97 -3.55 -1.34
C LEU A 41 13.00 -3.51 -0.15
N ARG A 42 13.13 -4.42 0.82
CA ARG A 42 12.33 -4.39 2.05
C ARG A 42 12.61 -3.15 2.88
N GLY A 43 13.89 -2.80 3.06
CA GLY A 43 14.28 -1.59 3.78
C GLY A 43 13.72 -0.33 3.10
N PHE A 44 13.81 -0.26 1.77
CA PHE A 44 13.27 0.83 0.97
C PHE A 44 11.74 0.93 1.09
N ALA A 45 11.03 -0.20 0.97
CA ALA A 45 9.58 -0.25 1.13
C ALA A 45 9.13 0.19 2.53
N LEU A 46 9.83 -0.25 3.58
CA LEU A 46 9.54 0.15 4.96
C LEU A 46 9.76 1.65 5.18
N LEU A 47 10.85 2.22 4.64
CA LEU A 47 11.10 3.66 4.69
C LEU A 47 9.99 4.44 3.97
N GLY A 48 9.57 3.98 2.80
CA GLY A 48 8.47 4.59 2.06
C GLY A 48 7.13 4.50 2.80
N ILE A 49 6.84 3.38 3.46
CA ILE A 49 5.65 3.23 4.31
C ILE A 49 5.72 4.19 5.51
N LEU A 50 6.90 4.41 6.10
CA LEU A 50 7.07 5.39 7.18
C LEU A 50 6.76 6.81 6.68
N ILE A 51 7.26 7.20 5.51
CA ILE A 51 6.98 8.51 4.90
C ILE A 51 5.48 8.70 4.66
N LEU A 52 4.76 7.66 4.24
CA LEU A 52 3.31 7.72 4.03
C LEU A 52 2.53 7.82 5.34
N ASN A 53 3.03 7.21 6.41
CA ASN A 53 2.36 7.18 7.70
C ASN A 53 2.78 8.31 8.65
N ILE A 54 3.80 9.11 8.31
CA ILE A 54 4.28 10.18 9.18
C ILE A 54 3.18 11.20 9.50
N GLU A 55 2.28 11.45 8.55
CA GLU A 55 1.13 12.34 8.72
C GLU A 55 0.18 11.84 9.81
N ASN A 56 0.00 10.51 9.93
CA ASN A 56 -0.83 9.89 10.96
C ASN A 56 -0.18 9.94 12.34
N PHE A 57 1.16 9.89 12.37
CA PHE A 57 1.91 9.93 13.63
C PHE A 57 2.12 11.37 14.11
N ALA A 58 2.18 12.34 13.20
CA ALA A 58 2.40 13.75 13.51
C ALA A 58 1.11 14.53 13.81
N GLY A 59 -0.06 14.01 13.44
CA GLY A 59 -1.34 14.68 13.57
C GLY A 59 -2.49 13.76 13.93
N TYR A 60 -3.70 14.32 13.93
CA TYR A 60 -4.91 13.50 14.07
C TYR A 60 -5.20 12.78 12.77
N GLU A 61 -5.37 11.47 12.79
CA GLU A 61 -5.65 10.66 11.60
C GLU A 61 -6.92 11.09 10.85
N ALA A 62 -7.89 11.60 11.57
CA ALA A 62 -9.07 12.22 10.96
C ALA A 62 -8.73 13.32 9.94
N LEU A 63 -7.58 13.97 10.06
CA LEU A 63 -7.12 14.99 9.11
C LEU A 63 -6.50 14.39 7.83
N ARG A 64 -6.07 13.13 7.88
CA ARG A 64 -5.54 12.42 6.70
C ARG A 64 -6.64 12.00 5.72
N ASP A 65 -7.74 11.48 6.25
CA ASP A 65 -8.87 11.00 5.44
C ASP A 65 -9.74 12.16 4.92
N PHE A 66 -9.47 13.39 5.41
CA PHE A 66 -10.14 14.59 4.93
C PHE A 66 -9.40 15.16 3.72
N PRO A 67 -10.14 15.48 2.65
CA PRO A 67 -9.58 16.22 1.52
C PRO A 67 -8.90 17.49 2.02
N VAL A 68 -7.74 17.81 1.46
CA VAL A 68 -6.98 19.04 1.76
C VAL A 68 -7.87 20.29 1.69
N GLY A 69 -8.96 20.23 0.90
CA GLY A 69 -9.97 21.29 0.80
C GLY A 69 -10.77 21.57 2.07
N LEU A 70 -10.73 20.69 3.09
CA LEU A 70 -11.32 21.00 4.42
C LEU A 70 -10.39 21.88 5.26
N ILE A 71 -9.10 21.87 4.98
CA ILE A 71 -8.11 22.78 5.58
C ILE A 71 -8.00 23.98 4.64
N LYS A 72 -8.89 24.94 4.78
CA LYS A 72 -8.90 26.15 3.92
C LYS A 72 -8.20 27.32 4.59
N PRO A 73 -7.38 28.02 3.81
CA PRO A 73 -6.93 27.72 2.44
C PRO A 73 -5.80 26.68 2.44
N ALA A 74 -5.84 25.75 1.45
CA ALA A 74 -4.78 24.79 1.23
C ALA A 74 -3.52 25.49 0.71
N PHE A 75 -2.36 25.07 1.19
CA PHE A 75 -1.05 25.58 0.74
C PHE A 75 -0.89 27.11 0.89
N VAL A 76 -0.91 27.61 2.12
CA VAL A 76 -0.76 29.02 2.46
C VAL A 76 0.61 29.32 3.07
N GLY A 77 1.06 30.54 2.86
CA GLY A 77 2.31 31.03 3.43
C GLY A 77 3.51 30.88 2.48
N TRP A 78 4.68 31.23 2.98
CA TRP A 78 5.91 31.23 2.19
C TRP A 78 6.36 29.83 1.71
N HIS A 79 5.94 28.77 2.41
CA HIS A 79 6.27 27.37 2.10
C HIS A 79 5.26 26.66 1.18
N ALA A 80 4.16 27.34 0.76
CA ALA A 80 3.06 26.75 -0.01
C ALA A 80 3.51 25.96 -1.25
N HIS A 81 4.48 26.50 -2.02
CA HIS A 81 5.00 25.82 -3.20
C HIS A 81 5.82 24.57 -2.84
N LEU A 82 6.55 24.61 -1.72
CA LEU A 82 7.32 23.46 -1.23
C LEU A 82 6.39 22.35 -0.77
N ASP A 83 5.33 22.68 -0.02
CA ASP A 83 4.34 21.73 0.46
C ASP A 83 3.65 21.03 -0.72
N PHE A 84 3.26 21.80 -1.74
CA PHE A 84 2.68 21.24 -2.95
C PHE A 84 3.65 20.34 -3.72
N ALA A 85 4.93 20.73 -3.83
CA ALA A 85 5.95 19.90 -4.45
C ALA A 85 6.17 18.57 -3.68
N ILE A 86 6.11 18.61 -2.35
CA ILE A 86 6.18 17.40 -1.50
C ILE A 86 4.98 16.49 -1.75
N VAL A 87 3.77 17.03 -1.88
CA VAL A 87 2.58 16.26 -2.25
C VAL A 87 2.75 15.57 -3.60
N ILE A 88 3.25 16.30 -4.61
CA ILE A 88 3.53 15.71 -5.94
C ILE A 88 4.54 14.57 -5.83
N LEU A 89 5.65 14.78 -5.15
CA LEU A 89 6.69 13.76 -4.97
C LEU A 89 6.16 12.54 -4.23
N LYS A 90 5.38 12.74 -3.16
CA LYS A 90 4.74 11.67 -2.40
C LYS A 90 3.83 10.83 -3.30
N TRP A 91 2.98 11.46 -4.11
CA TRP A 91 2.08 10.77 -5.02
C TRP A 91 2.79 10.06 -6.17
N VAL A 92 3.81 10.66 -6.75
CA VAL A 92 4.56 10.05 -7.87
C VAL A 92 5.42 8.88 -7.40
N PHE A 93 6.05 8.96 -6.23
CA PHE A 93 7.06 7.98 -5.82
C PHE A 93 6.66 7.06 -4.66
N ALA A 94 5.73 7.44 -3.81
CA ALA A 94 5.45 6.69 -2.60
C ALA A 94 4.03 6.14 -2.52
N GLU A 95 2.99 6.96 -2.81
CA GLU A 95 1.60 6.57 -2.62
C GLU A 95 1.24 5.33 -3.47
N GLY A 96 0.64 4.34 -2.83
CA GLY A 96 0.31 3.04 -3.45
C GLY A 96 1.53 2.14 -3.74
N LYS A 97 2.64 2.73 -4.21
CA LYS A 97 3.83 2.01 -4.69
C LYS A 97 4.57 1.28 -3.58
N MET A 98 4.77 1.94 -2.43
CA MET A 98 5.49 1.34 -1.30
C MET A 98 4.70 0.19 -0.68
N ARG A 99 3.37 0.32 -0.58
CA ARG A 99 2.48 -0.76 -0.15
C ARG A 99 2.50 -1.93 -1.15
N GLY A 100 2.42 -1.62 -2.44
CA GLY A 100 2.50 -2.62 -3.51
C GLY A 100 3.83 -3.39 -3.48
N LEU A 101 4.95 -2.68 -3.37
CA LEU A 101 6.28 -3.27 -3.26
C LEU A 101 6.38 -4.17 -2.01
N PHE A 102 5.92 -3.70 -0.86
CA PHE A 102 5.94 -4.48 0.37
C PHE A 102 5.09 -5.75 0.27
N SER A 103 3.91 -5.66 -0.37
CA SER A 103 3.05 -6.82 -0.66
C SER A 103 3.75 -7.84 -1.57
N MET A 104 4.40 -7.38 -2.64
CA MET A 104 5.16 -8.25 -3.54
C MET A 104 6.31 -8.95 -2.81
N LEU A 105 7.03 -8.23 -1.95
CA LEU A 105 8.13 -8.80 -1.17
C LEU A 105 7.65 -9.81 -0.11
N PHE A 106 6.45 -9.62 0.42
CA PHE A 106 5.82 -10.60 1.32
C PHE A 106 5.54 -11.92 0.56
N GLY A 107 4.93 -11.84 -0.61
CA GLY A 107 4.69 -12.99 -1.49
C GLY A 107 5.97 -13.69 -1.92
N ALA A 108 6.98 -12.94 -2.35
CA ALA A 108 8.32 -13.46 -2.67
C ALA A 108 8.95 -14.19 -1.48
N GLY A 109 8.83 -13.61 -0.28
CA GLY A 109 9.31 -14.21 0.97
C GLY A 109 8.63 -15.54 1.31
N ALA A 110 7.36 -15.70 0.97
CA ALA A 110 6.65 -16.97 1.16
C ALA A 110 7.23 -18.08 0.29
N VAL A 111 7.52 -17.80 -0.99
CA VAL A 111 8.16 -18.76 -1.90
C VAL A 111 9.57 -19.06 -1.45
N LEU A 112 10.39 -18.03 -1.19
CA LEU A 112 11.78 -18.19 -0.74
C LEU A 112 11.88 -19.06 0.52
N LEU A 113 11.03 -18.82 1.52
CA LEU A 113 11.00 -19.57 2.77
C LEU A 113 10.68 -21.05 2.51
N THR A 114 9.63 -21.31 1.76
CA THR A 114 9.14 -22.69 1.53
C THR A 114 10.11 -23.49 0.67
N GLU A 115 10.64 -22.91 -0.41
CA GLU A 115 11.66 -23.56 -1.26
C GLU A 115 12.94 -23.89 -0.48
N ARG A 116 13.37 -22.98 0.39
CA ARG A 116 14.56 -23.21 1.21
C ARG A 116 14.38 -24.40 2.15
N ILE A 117 13.20 -24.52 2.79
CA ILE A 117 12.91 -25.62 3.72
C ILE A 117 12.74 -26.93 2.94
N GLU A 118 12.02 -26.90 1.80
CA GLU A 118 11.81 -28.09 0.97
C GLU A 118 13.13 -28.68 0.42
N ARG A 119 14.17 -27.85 0.22
CA ARG A 119 15.51 -28.32 -0.20
C ARG A 119 16.32 -28.97 0.94
N ARG A 120 15.98 -28.76 2.20
CA ARG A 120 16.77 -29.16 3.36
C ARG A 120 16.08 -30.14 4.29
N CYS A 121 14.77 -30.20 4.24
CA CYS A 121 13.94 -30.97 5.16
C CYS A 121 13.02 -31.92 4.42
N GLU A 122 12.49 -32.88 5.18
CA GLU A 122 11.47 -33.82 4.73
C GLU A 122 10.19 -33.12 4.26
N THR A 123 9.42 -33.84 3.45
CA THR A 123 8.13 -33.39 2.92
C THR A 123 7.18 -33.01 4.05
N GLY A 124 6.54 -31.83 3.93
CA GLY A 124 5.57 -31.31 4.90
C GLY A 124 6.13 -30.31 5.92
N ARG A 125 7.41 -30.31 6.20
CA ARG A 125 8.03 -29.37 7.16
C ARG A 125 7.83 -27.91 6.73
N ALA A 126 7.89 -27.62 5.42
CA ALA A 126 7.67 -26.28 4.87
C ALA A 126 6.29 -25.73 5.19
N ALA A 127 5.24 -26.59 5.14
CA ALA A 127 3.89 -26.19 5.52
C ALA A 127 3.81 -25.78 6.99
N VAL A 128 4.32 -26.63 7.87
CA VAL A 128 4.28 -26.38 9.32
C VAL A 128 4.95 -25.05 9.67
N VAL A 129 6.16 -24.80 9.14
CA VAL A 129 6.91 -23.57 9.41
C VAL A 129 6.19 -22.36 8.83
N PHE A 130 5.68 -22.46 7.58
CA PHE A 130 4.95 -21.39 6.93
C PHE A 130 3.70 -20.99 7.71
N TYR A 131 2.84 -21.95 8.03
CA TYR A 131 1.59 -21.69 8.74
C TYR A 131 1.82 -21.18 10.17
N ARG A 132 2.80 -21.75 10.88
CA ARG A 132 3.20 -21.27 12.22
C ARG A 132 3.63 -19.80 12.19
N ARG A 133 4.47 -19.40 11.22
CA ARG A 133 4.92 -18.00 11.08
C ARG A 133 3.77 -17.06 10.75
N ASN A 134 2.89 -17.45 9.83
CA ASN A 134 1.73 -16.64 9.49
C ASN A 134 0.70 -16.58 10.61
N PHE A 135 0.57 -17.62 11.42
CA PHE A 135 -0.26 -17.61 12.62
C PHE A 135 0.26 -16.61 13.67
N TRP A 136 1.57 -16.59 13.90
CA TRP A 136 2.15 -15.57 14.77
C TRP A 136 1.98 -14.18 14.19
N LEU A 137 2.13 -14.01 12.88
CA LEU A 137 1.87 -12.73 12.22
C LEU A 137 0.42 -12.29 12.40
N LEU A 138 -0.54 -13.22 12.32
CA LEU A 138 -1.95 -12.97 12.60
C LEU A 138 -2.16 -12.47 14.03
N LEU A 139 -1.55 -13.14 15.00
CA LEU A 139 -1.65 -12.74 16.41
C LEU A 139 -1.04 -11.36 16.64
N PHE A 140 0.15 -11.09 16.09
CA PHE A 140 0.76 -9.77 16.14
C PHE A 140 -0.08 -8.71 15.43
N GLY A 141 -0.68 -9.02 14.28
CA GLY A 141 -1.59 -8.11 13.57
C GLY A 141 -2.84 -7.78 14.39
N ILE A 142 -3.44 -8.76 15.05
CA ILE A 142 -4.56 -8.51 15.98
C ILE A 142 -4.12 -7.61 17.11
N CYS A 143 -3.01 -7.93 17.79
CA CYS A 143 -2.50 -7.09 18.87
C CYS A 143 -2.15 -5.66 18.39
N HIS A 144 -1.49 -5.55 17.24
CA HIS A 144 -1.10 -4.26 16.68
C HIS A 144 -2.32 -3.43 16.29
N GLY A 145 -3.24 -3.98 15.49
CA GLY A 145 -4.40 -3.25 14.99
C GLY A 145 -5.39 -2.85 16.09
N PHE A 146 -5.59 -3.71 17.09
CA PHE A 146 -6.57 -3.47 18.15
C PHE A 146 -6.02 -2.83 19.43
N LEU A 147 -4.71 -2.93 19.69
CA LEU A 147 -4.14 -2.41 20.94
C LEU A 147 -3.16 -1.24 20.72
N ILE A 148 -2.54 -1.12 19.54
CA ILE A 148 -1.48 -0.14 19.31
C ILE A 148 -1.97 0.93 18.33
N TRP A 149 -2.34 0.53 17.10
CA TRP A 149 -2.71 1.46 16.05
C TRP A 149 -3.56 0.80 14.97
N PHE A 150 -4.72 1.40 14.68
CA PHE A 150 -5.71 0.89 13.74
C PHE A 150 -5.31 0.96 12.24
N GLY A 151 -4.19 1.59 11.89
CA GLY A 151 -3.62 1.52 10.53
C GLY A 151 -2.87 0.23 10.24
N ASP A 152 -3.27 -0.90 10.85
CA ASP A 152 -2.58 -2.18 10.72
C ASP A 152 -2.68 -2.78 9.32
N ILE A 153 -1.56 -3.28 8.83
CA ILE A 153 -1.46 -4.03 7.58
C ILE A 153 -1.14 -5.51 7.83
N LEU A 154 -0.68 -5.88 9.04
CA LEU A 154 -0.21 -7.23 9.36
C LEU A 154 -1.37 -8.22 9.37
N LEU A 155 -2.54 -7.81 9.90
CA LEU A 155 -3.74 -8.64 9.96
C LEU A 155 -4.21 -9.08 8.57
N PRO A 156 -4.49 -8.17 7.60
CA PRO A 156 -4.86 -8.59 6.25
C PRO A 156 -3.76 -9.41 5.56
N TYR A 157 -2.49 -9.10 5.77
CA TYR A 157 -1.37 -9.89 5.22
C TYR A 157 -1.34 -11.32 5.76
N ALA A 158 -1.53 -11.48 7.06
CA ALA A 158 -1.56 -12.80 7.69
C ALA A 158 -2.74 -13.64 7.18
N VAL A 159 -3.94 -13.05 7.11
CA VAL A 159 -5.15 -13.74 6.62
C VAL A 159 -4.97 -14.19 5.17
N LEU A 160 -4.55 -13.29 4.29
CA LEU A 160 -4.31 -13.61 2.88
C LEU A 160 -3.17 -14.62 2.71
N GLY A 161 -2.13 -14.49 3.51
CA GLY A 161 -0.99 -15.43 3.54
C GLY A 161 -1.43 -16.84 3.91
N LEU A 162 -2.21 -16.98 4.99
CA LEU A 162 -2.71 -18.28 5.47
C LEU A 162 -3.59 -18.99 4.45
N ILE A 163 -4.44 -18.24 3.73
CA ILE A 163 -5.42 -18.82 2.83
C ILE A 163 -4.80 -19.11 1.45
N PHE A 164 -4.04 -18.18 0.88
CA PHE A 164 -3.73 -18.20 -0.55
C PHE A 164 -2.27 -18.52 -0.89
N LEU A 165 -1.28 -18.02 -0.12
CA LEU A 165 0.10 -18.05 -0.60
C LEU A 165 0.70 -19.46 -0.62
N TYR A 166 0.44 -20.25 0.41
CA TYR A 166 1.00 -21.61 0.46
C TYR A 166 0.47 -22.52 -0.65
N PRO A 167 -0.85 -22.60 -0.92
CA PRO A 167 -1.38 -23.39 -2.03
C PRO A 167 -0.86 -22.94 -3.40
N LEU A 168 -0.76 -21.65 -3.63
CA LEU A 168 -0.37 -21.09 -4.92
C LEU A 168 1.15 -21.16 -5.20
N ARG A 169 1.99 -21.38 -4.18
CA ARG A 169 3.44 -21.31 -4.30
C ARG A 169 4.06 -22.24 -5.37
N ARG A 170 3.40 -23.34 -5.71
CA ARG A 170 3.87 -24.31 -6.71
C ARG A 170 3.55 -23.94 -8.16
N LEU A 171 2.74 -22.95 -8.38
CA LEU A 171 2.41 -22.51 -9.73
C LEU A 171 3.65 -21.94 -10.43
N ALA A 172 3.67 -22.07 -11.76
CA ALA A 172 4.72 -21.50 -12.61
C ALA A 172 4.74 -19.97 -12.52
N ALA A 173 5.91 -19.35 -12.66
CA ALA A 173 6.11 -17.91 -12.58
C ALA A 173 5.12 -17.13 -13.45
N ARG A 174 4.97 -17.52 -14.72
CA ARG A 174 4.05 -16.87 -15.67
C ARG A 174 2.59 -16.90 -15.19
N LYS A 175 2.13 -18.06 -14.66
CA LYS A 175 0.76 -18.20 -14.15
C LYS A 175 0.54 -17.30 -12.93
N LEU A 176 1.50 -17.25 -12.01
CA LEU A 176 1.45 -16.38 -10.83
C LEU A 176 1.39 -14.91 -11.23
N ILE A 177 2.21 -14.46 -12.18
CA ILE A 177 2.20 -13.08 -12.66
C ILE A 177 0.84 -12.74 -13.28
N ILE A 178 0.32 -13.58 -14.18
CA ILE A 178 -0.96 -13.34 -14.85
C ILE A 178 -2.10 -13.29 -13.81
N VAL A 179 -2.20 -14.31 -12.96
CA VAL A 179 -3.26 -14.38 -11.93
C VAL A 179 -3.14 -13.20 -10.95
N GLY A 180 -1.93 -12.91 -10.49
CA GLY A 180 -1.69 -11.80 -9.56
C GLY A 180 -2.08 -10.45 -10.17
N LEU A 181 -1.64 -10.15 -11.39
CA LEU A 181 -1.99 -8.92 -12.09
C LEU A 181 -3.50 -8.82 -12.36
N THR A 182 -4.15 -9.92 -12.76
CA THR A 182 -5.60 -9.93 -12.98
C THR A 182 -6.36 -9.60 -11.69
N ILE A 183 -6.01 -10.26 -10.57
CA ILE A 183 -6.63 -9.99 -9.27
C ILE A 183 -6.36 -8.55 -8.84
N TRP A 184 -5.16 -8.04 -9.04
CA TRP A 184 -4.80 -6.66 -8.70
C TRP A 184 -5.61 -5.64 -9.52
N LEU A 185 -5.71 -5.84 -10.84
CA LEU A 185 -6.52 -4.98 -11.71
C LEU A 185 -7.99 -5.00 -11.34
N VAL A 186 -8.54 -6.17 -11.02
CA VAL A 186 -9.92 -6.30 -10.55
C VAL A 186 -10.12 -5.51 -9.26
N GLY A 187 -9.26 -5.68 -8.26
CA GLY A 187 -9.33 -4.94 -6.99
C GLY A 187 -9.24 -3.43 -7.19
N GLY A 188 -8.27 -2.96 -8.00
CA GLY A 188 -8.11 -1.55 -8.32
C GLY A 188 -9.31 -0.95 -9.07
N THR A 189 -9.89 -1.71 -10.02
CA THR A 189 -11.08 -1.27 -10.74
C THR A 189 -12.27 -1.09 -9.80
N PHE A 190 -12.52 -2.06 -8.91
CA PHE A 190 -13.61 -1.93 -7.93
C PHE A 190 -13.38 -0.77 -6.96
N GLY A 191 -12.14 -0.57 -6.50
CA GLY A 191 -11.76 0.58 -5.68
C GLY A 191 -12.09 1.90 -6.39
N SER A 192 -11.68 2.03 -7.66
CA SER A 192 -11.89 3.23 -8.47
C SER A 192 -13.37 3.52 -8.74
N LEU A 193 -14.16 2.51 -9.07
CA LEU A 193 -15.60 2.68 -9.31
C LEU A 193 -16.31 3.28 -8.09
N ARG A 194 -15.89 2.91 -6.90
CA ARG A 194 -16.44 3.49 -5.67
C ARG A 194 -16.12 4.98 -5.54
N PHE A 195 -14.88 5.40 -5.83
CA PHE A 195 -14.51 6.82 -5.81
C PHE A 195 -15.31 7.63 -6.82
N PHE A 196 -15.54 7.11 -8.02
CA PHE A 196 -16.40 7.76 -9.01
C PHE A 196 -17.82 7.95 -8.51
N HIS A 197 -18.40 6.94 -7.87
CA HIS A 197 -19.76 7.08 -7.30
C HIS A 197 -19.84 8.18 -6.24
N VAL A 198 -18.90 8.22 -5.30
CA VAL A 198 -18.83 9.28 -4.29
C VAL A 198 -18.66 10.66 -4.93
N ALA A 199 -17.79 10.77 -5.94
CA ALA A 199 -17.57 12.01 -6.68
C ALA A 199 -18.84 12.52 -7.38
N ASP A 200 -19.64 11.61 -7.94
CA ASP A 200 -20.88 11.95 -8.62
C ASP A 200 -21.96 12.43 -7.63
N VAL A 201 -22.07 11.78 -6.46
CA VAL A 201 -22.96 12.22 -5.37
C VAL A 201 -22.59 13.64 -4.89
N LEU A 202 -21.31 13.87 -4.58
CA LEU A 202 -20.83 15.18 -4.09
C LEU A 202 -21.01 16.28 -5.15
N ARG A 203 -20.85 15.96 -6.42
CA ARG A 203 -21.02 16.92 -7.51
C ARG A 203 -22.49 17.28 -7.74
N SER A 204 -23.36 16.27 -7.73
CA SER A 204 -24.80 16.47 -7.84
C SER A 204 -25.31 17.39 -6.72
N ASP A 205 -24.82 17.19 -5.49
CA ASP A 205 -25.14 18.04 -4.35
C ASP A 205 -24.68 19.50 -4.55
N ALA A 206 -23.45 19.73 -5.04
CA ALA A 206 -22.96 21.07 -5.31
C ALA A 206 -23.81 21.82 -6.37
N HIS A 207 -24.17 21.13 -7.46
CA HIS A 207 -25.05 21.69 -8.49
C HIS A 207 -26.46 22.03 -7.96
N LEU A 208 -27.01 21.17 -7.12
CA LEU A 208 -28.33 21.34 -6.53
C LEU A 208 -28.35 22.47 -5.50
N THR A 209 -27.29 22.61 -4.72
CA THR A 209 -27.13 23.73 -3.78
C THR A 209 -27.05 25.05 -4.53
N ALA A 210 -26.30 25.10 -5.65
CA ALA A 210 -26.24 26.29 -6.52
C ALA A 210 -27.59 26.60 -7.17
N ALA A 211 -28.31 25.61 -7.68
CA ALA A 211 -29.65 25.79 -8.28
C ALA A 211 -30.68 26.33 -7.26
N ARG A 212 -30.63 25.86 -6.02
CA ARG A 212 -31.47 26.37 -4.93
C ARG A 212 -31.15 27.83 -4.61
N ALA A 213 -29.88 28.18 -4.54
CA ALA A 213 -29.46 29.56 -4.32
C ALA A 213 -29.94 30.49 -5.45
N ALA A 214 -30.10 29.95 -6.67
CA ALA A 214 -30.65 30.63 -7.83
C ALA A 214 -32.21 30.65 -7.88
N GLY A 215 -32.90 30.13 -6.86
CA GLY A 215 -34.36 30.13 -6.76
C GLY A 215 -35.08 29.03 -7.54
N SER A 216 -34.36 28.01 -8.00
CA SER A 216 -34.94 26.88 -8.72
C SER A 216 -35.52 25.83 -7.75
N ALA A 217 -36.74 25.33 -8.03
CA ALA A 217 -37.34 24.25 -7.25
C ALA A 217 -36.64 22.92 -7.53
N ALA A 218 -36.14 22.26 -6.47
CA ALA A 218 -35.52 20.96 -6.59
C ALA A 218 -36.57 19.82 -6.64
N THR A 219 -36.35 18.82 -7.51
CA THR A 219 -37.22 17.64 -7.58
C THR A 219 -37.02 16.72 -6.35
N PRO A 220 -37.97 15.83 -6.01
CA PRO A 220 -37.83 14.89 -4.91
C PRO A 220 -36.59 14.00 -5.00
N ALA A 221 -36.22 13.56 -6.21
CA ALA A 221 -35.01 12.77 -6.44
C ALA A 221 -33.73 13.57 -6.13
N GLN A 222 -33.71 14.84 -6.52
CA GLN A 222 -32.62 15.76 -6.21
C GLN A 222 -32.50 16.02 -4.71
N LEU A 223 -33.63 16.17 -4.01
CA LEU A 223 -33.65 16.33 -2.55
C LEU A 223 -33.07 15.10 -1.82
N ALA A 224 -33.34 13.90 -2.32
CA ALA A 224 -32.77 12.66 -1.79
C ALA A 224 -31.22 12.63 -1.91
N VAL A 225 -30.69 13.08 -3.06
CA VAL A 225 -29.22 13.16 -3.26
C VAL A 225 -28.58 14.18 -2.32
N ILE A 226 -29.20 15.35 -2.12
CA ILE A 226 -28.73 16.37 -1.16
C ILE A 226 -28.73 15.77 0.26
N GLY A 227 -29.81 15.14 0.66
CA GLY A 227 -29.94 14.55 1.99
C GLY A 227 -28.88 13.47 2.25
N ALA A 228 -28.57 12.64 1.23
CA ALA A 228 -27.51 11.65 1.31
C ALA A 228 -26.12 12.30 1.46
N ALA A 229 -25.81 13.33 0.66
CA ALA A 229 -24.53 14.03 0.72
C ALA A 229 -24.38 14.84 2.01
N GLU A 230 -25.42 15.46 2.52
CA GLU A 230 -25.41 16.14 3.82
C GLU A 230 -25.21 15.16 4.98
N SER A 231 -25.84 13.99 4.90
CA SER A 231 -25.67 12.93 5.89
C SER A 231 -24.22 12.42 5.90
N GLU A 232 -23.63 12.23 4.73
CA GLU A 232 -22.24 11.76 4.60
C GLU A 232 -21.24 12.80 5.11
N ARG A 233 -21.41 14.09 4.77
CA ARG A 233 -20.60 15.20 5.31
C ARG A 233 -20.74 15.38 6.83
N LYS A 234 -21.95 15.23 7.38
CA LYS A 234 -22.16 15.29 8.83
C LYS A 234 -21.49 14.10 9.52
N ALA A 235 -21.56 12.91 8.94
CA ALA A 235 -20.90 11.73 9.48
C ALA A 235 -19.37 11.88 9.46
N GLU A 236 -18.79 12.39 8.38
CA GLU A 236 -17.34 12.66 8.28
C GLU A 236 -16.91 13.72 9.30
N SER A 237 -17.57 14.87 9.34
CA SER A 237 -17.21 15.95 10.28
C SER A 237 -17.39 15.53 11.74
N ALA A 238 -18.42 14.74 12.05
CA ALA A 238 -18.63 14.18 13.38
C ALA A 238 -17.54 13.18 13.75
N SER A 239 -17.15 12.30 12.82
CA SER A 239 -16.05 11.34 13.01
C SER A 239 -14.72 12.05 13.28
N ALA A 240 -14.42 13.13 12.54
CA ALA A 240 -13.22 13.92 12.75
C ALA A 240 -13.22 14.62 14.13
N ALA A 241 -14.31 15.25 14.48
CA ALA A 241 -14.48 15.93 15.77
C ALA A 241 -14.35 14.91 16.92
N GLU A 242 -14.93 13.73 16.77
CA GLU A 242 -14.83 12.64 17.73
C GLU A 242 -13.38 12.13 17.87
N ALA A 243 -12.67 11.88 16.77
CA ALA A 243 -11.28 11.47 16.79
C ALA A 243 -10.39 12.48 17.54
N ILE A 244 -10.58 13.78 17.27
CA ILE A 244 -9.86 14.86 17.95
C ILE A 244 -10.20 14.89 19.44
N ARG A 245 -11.48 14.76 19.78
CA ARG A 245 -11.94 14.74 21.17
C ARG A 245 -11.37 13.55 21.93
N GLU A 246 -11.52 12.34 21.40
CA GLU A 246 -11.06 11.10 22.03
C GLU A 246 -9.52 11.08 22.16
N GLY A 247 -8.79 11.56 21.16
CA GLY A 247 -7.33 11.69 21.23
C GLY A 247 -6.85 12.64 22.35
N ARG A 248 -7.67 13.64 22.72
CA ARG A 248 -7.36 14.56 23.84
C ARG A 248 -7.70 14.00 25.22
N LEU A 249 -8.58 13.00 25.30
CA LEU A 249 -9.01 12.38 26.54
C LEU A 249 -8.03 11.33 27.10
N GLY A 250 -6.96 11.03 26.35
CA GLY A 250 -5.92 10.11 26.76
C GLY A 250 -6.04 8.72 26.13
N TYR A 251 -5.11 7.82 26.51
CA TYR A 251 -4.92 6.53 25.83
C TYR A 251 -6.18 5.65 25.77
N VAL A 252 -6.93 5.52 26.87
CA VAL A 252 -8.10 4.62 26.92
C VAL A 252 -9.21 5.08 25.97
N ALA A 253 -9.46 6.38 25.89
CA ALA A 253 -10.47 6.93 24.98
C ALA A 253 -10.01 6.77 23.52
N GLY A 254 -8.77 7.15 23.22
CA GLY A 254 -8.18 6.95 21.91
C GLY A 254 -8.15 5.48 21.49
N TRP A 255 -7.88 4.56 22.41
CA TRP A 255 -7.94 3.12 22.15
C TRP A 255 -9.35 2.63 21.81
N ARG A 256 -10.40 3.06 22.53
CA ARG A 256 -11.79 2.70 22.21
C ARG A 256 -12.19 3.19 20.82
N TYR A 257 -11.83 4.41 20.49
CA TYR A 257 -12.03 4.95 19.15
C TYR A 257 -11.29 4.11 18.11
N GLY A 258 -10.00 3.82 18.34
CA GLY A 258 -9.17 3.04 17.45
C GLY A 258 -9.71 1.64 17.18
N VAL A 259 -10.21 0.93 18.20
CA VAL A 259 -10.83 -0.40 18.04
C VAL A 259 -12.06 -0.34 17.15
N ALA A 260 -12.94 0.63 17.36
CA ALA A 260 -14.14 0.81 16.52
C ALA A 260 -13.77 1.15 15.08
N HIS A 261 -12.76 1.99 14.90
CA HIS A 261 -12.25 2.41 13.60
C HIS A 261 -11.60 1.24 12.84
N GLU A 262 -10.73 0.45 13.50
CA GLU A 262 -10.11 -0.76 12.93
C GLU A 262 -11.15 -1.77 12.44
N GLN A 263 -12.19 -2.02 13.23
CA GLN A 263 -13.29 -2.91 12.84
C GLN A 263 -14.02 -2.37 11.59
N SER A 264 -14.23 -1.06 11.52
CA SER A 264 -14.86 -0.41 10.37
C SER A 264 -13.98 -0.51 9.13
N LEU A 265 -12.68 -0.23 9.24
CA LEU A 265 -11.71 -0.32 8.14
C LEU A 265 -11.62 -1.74 7.59
N ASN A 266 -11.49 -2.74 8.45
CA ASN A 266 -11.43 -4.14 8.03
C ASN A 266 -12.72 -4.58 7.33
N LYS A 267 -13.90 -4.28 7.90
CA LYS A 267 -15.18 -4.56 7.24
C LYS A 267 -15.27 -3.87 5.88
N ARG A 268 -14.83 -2.63 5.77
CA ARG A 268 -14.82 -1.85 4.54
C ARG A 268 -13.86 -2.44 3.51
N ALA A 269 -12.64 -2.79 3.91
CA ALA A 269 -11.63 -3.36 3.04
C ALA A 269 -12.07 -4.70 2.42
N PHE A 270 -12.67 -5.59 3.22
CA PHE A 270 -13.20 -6.85 2.73
C PHE A 270 -14.46 -6.68 1.87
N ARG A 271 -15.37 -5.77 2.20
CA ARG A 271 -16.57 -5.49 1.39
C ARG A 271 -16.29 -4.82 0.05
N SER A 272 -15.33 -3.92 0.02
CA SER A 272 -14.97 -3.18 -1.21
C SER A 272 -13.99 -3.90 -2.12
N LEU A 273 -13.60 -5.14 -1.76
CA LEU A 273 -12.62 -5.94 -2.49
C LEU A 273 -11.22 -5.29 -2.61
N ILE A 274 -10.93 -4.23 -1.84
CA ILE A 274 -9.59 -3.59 -1.80
C ILE A 274 -8.53 -4.60 -1.37
N VAL A 275 -8.90 -5.58 -0.55
CA VAL A 275 -8.00 -6.67 -0.16
C VAL A 275 -7.46 -7.46 -1.37
N LEU A 276 -8.14 -7.44 -2.51
CA LEU A 276 -7.68 -8.07 -3.75
C LEU A 276 -6.42 -7.40 -4.31
N GLU A 277 -6.24 -6.10 -4.09
CA GLU A 277 -5.01 -5.42 -4.48
C GLU A 277 -3.80 -5.98 -3.74
N ILE A 278 -3.95 -6.15 -2.42
CA ILE A 278 -2.90 -6.74 -1.57
C ILE A 278 -2.60 -8.16 -2.03
N LEU A 279 -3.64 -8.98 -2.22
CA LEU A 279 -3.50 -10.36 -2.68
C LEU A 279 -2.86 -10.45 -4.07
N GLY A 280 -3.33 -9.62 -5.01
CA GLY A 280 -2.80 -9.57 -6.37
C GLY A 280 -1.32 -9.19 -6.38
N ALA A 281 -0.92 -8.19 -5.59
CA ALA A 281 0.48 -7.80 -5.43
C ALA A 281 1.33 -8.93 -4.82
N MET A 282 0.83 -9.61 -3.78
CA MET A 282 1.53 -10.76 -3.18
C MET A 282 1.76 -11.87 -4.20
N ILE A 283 0.73 -12.27 -4.95
CA ILE A 283 0.83 -13.33 -5.95
C ILE A 283 1.76 -12.92 -7.10
N THR A 284 1.67 -11.65 -7.54
CA THR A 284 2.61 -11.09 -8.54
C THR A 284 4.05 -11.16 -8.02
N GLY A 285 4.30 -10.78 -6.78
CA GLY A 285 5.62 -10.89 -6.14
C GLY A 285 6.16 -12.32 -6.08
N MET A 286 5.32 -13.32 -5.82
CA MET A 286 5.70 -14.73 -5.93
C MET A 286 6.19 -15.08 -7.34
N GLY A 287 5.47 -14.60 -8.36
CA GLY A 287 5.82 -14.82 -9.77
C GLY A 287 7.10 -14.11 -10.18
N LEU A 288 7.29 -12.85 -9.80
CA LEU A 288 8.49 -12.06 -10.07
C LEU A 288 9.74 -12.65 -9.39
N TYR A 289 9.60 -13.17 -8.17
CA TYR A 289 10.66 -13.89 -7.49
C TYR A 289 11.09 -15.11 -8.31
N LYS A 290 10.15 -15.97 -8.70
CA LYS A 290 10.43 -17.16 -9.52
C LYS A 290 10.98 -16.83 -10.91
N ALA A 291 10.62 -15.68 -11.46
CA ALA A 291 11.13 -15.19 -12.74
C ALA A 291 12.55 -14.57 -12.63
N GLY A 292 13.09 -14.42 -11.42
CA GLY A 292 14.43 -13.88 -11.19
C GLY A 292 14.50 -12.35 -11.17
N PHE A 293 13.37 -11.64 -11.21
CA PHE A 293 13.35 -10.17 -11.15
C PHE A 293 13.74 -9.67 -9.75
N LEU A 294 13.08 -10.12 -8.69
CA LEU A 294 13.36 -9.65 -7.33
C LEU A 294 14.70 -10.12 -6.76
N THR A 295 15.36 -11.07 -7.43
CA THR A 295 16.67 -11.60 -7.04
C THR A 295 17.84 -11.06 -7.88
N ASN A 296 17.57 -10.03 -8.69
CA ASN A 296 18.56 -9.36 -9.54
C ASN A 296 19.26 -10.30 -10.54
N GLN A 297 18.49 -11.24 -11.12
CA GLN A 297 19.01 -12.23 -12.08
C GLN A 297 18.71 -11.85 -13.54
N ARG A 298 18.06 -10.71 -13.77
CA ARG A 298 17.70 -10.22 -15.10
C ARG A 298 18.69 -9.16 -15.59
N PRO A 299 18.83 -8.96 -16.90
CA PRO A 299 19.63 -7.89 -17.45
C PRO A 299 19.11 -6.51 -17.03
N VAL A 300 19.99 -5.58 -16.71
CA VAL A 300 19.64 -4.21 -16.28
C VAL A 300 18.66 -3.53 -17.24
N LYS A 301 18.79 -3.80 -18.54
CA LYS A 301 17.88 -3.24 -19.56
C LYS A 301 16.40 -3.62 -19.34
N GLU A 302 16.10 -4.79 -18.75
CA GLU A 302 14.74 -5.19 -18.46
C GLU A 302 14.16 -4.38 -17.29
N TYR A 303 14.95 -4.16 -16.24
CA TYR A 303 14.55 -3.28 -15.13
C TYR A 303 14.31 -1.85 -15.59
N VAL A 304 15.23 -1.31 -16.39
CA VAL A 304 15.09 0.05 -16.93
C VAL A 304 13.83 0.16 -17.80
N ARG A 305 13.54 -0.82 -18.66
CA ARG A 305 12.33 -0.81 -19.51
C ARG A 305 11.06 -0.85 -18.67
N LEU A 306 11.02 -1.69 -17.63
CA LEU A 306 9.86 -1.79 -16.75
C LEU A 306 9.67 -0.51 -15.95
N ALA A 307 10.74 0.04 -15.38
CA ALA A 307 10.69 1.29 -14.64
C ALA A 307 10.23 2.46 -15.53
N LEU A 308 10.88 2.66 -16.69
CA LEU A 308 10.50 3.72 -17.62
C LEU A 308 9.07 3.55 -18.14
N GLY A 309 8.67 2.31 -18.50
CA GLY A 309 7.31 2.02 -18.96
C GLY A 309 6.27 2.29 -17.87
N GLY A 310 6.53 1.87 -16.65
CA GLY A 310 5.66 2.09 -15.51
C GLY A 310 5.48 3.58 -15.19
N TYR A 311 6.56 4.33 -15.10
CA TYR A 311 6.50 5.77 -14.85
C TYR A 311 5.94 6.56 -16.04
N ALA A 312 6.23 6.16 -17.29
CA ALA A 312 5.67 6.80 -18.47
C ALA A 312 4.13 6.71 -18.52
N VAL A 313 3.55 5.65 -17.99
CA VAL A 313 2.09 5.48 -17.91
C VAL A 313 1.52 6.12 -16.64
N SER A 314 2.09 5.84 -15.47
CA SER A 314 1.51 6.28 -14.19
C SER A 314 1.71 7.76 -13.91
N THR A 315 2.88 8.33 -14.19
CA THR A 315 3.20 9.72 -13.84
C THR A 315 2.28 10.74 -14.52
N PRO A 316 2.00 10.68 -15.84
CA PRO A 316 1.08 11.62 -16.46
C PRO A 316 -0.33 11.59 -15.84
N LEU A 317 -0.82 10.40 -15.50
CA LEU A 317 -2.15 10.23 -14.92
C LEU A 317 -2.22 10.78 -13.49
N VAL A 318 -1.19 10.54 -12.68
CA VAL A 318 -1.06 11.17 -11.35
C VAL A 318 -1.00 12.68 -11.46
N LEU A 319 -0.19 13.22 -12.38
CA LEU A 319 -0.04 14.66 -12.56
C LEU A 319 -1.33 15.32 -13.08
N ILE A 320 -2.07 14.65 -13.99
CA ILE A 320 -3.39 15.11 -14.44
C ILE A 320 -4.36 15.16 -13.26
N GLY A 321 -4.41 14.12 -12.42
CA GLY A 321 -5.22 14.08 -11.23
C GLY A 321 -4.90 15.23 -10.27
N LEU A 322 -3.64 15.40 -9.92
CA LEU A 322 -3.18 16.48 -9.04
C LEU A 322 -3.42 17.87 -9.62
N TRP A 323 -3.25 18.06 -10.94
CA TRP A 323 -3.55 19.33 -11.62
C TRP A 323 -5.03 19.71 -11.47
N HIS A 324 -5.92 18.77 -11.72
CA HIS A 324 -7.35 19.03 -11.56
C HIS A 324 -7.74 19.29 -10.11
N MET A 325 -7.16 18.55 -9.16
CA MET A 325 -7.36 18.83 -7.73
C MET A 325 -6.90 20.24 -7.36
N TYR A 326 -5.73 20.64 -7.80
CA TYR A 326 -5.21 21.99 -7.58
C TYR A 326 -6.14 23.07 -8.15
N ARG A 327 -6.55 22.91 -9.43
CA ARG A 327 -7.46 23.84 -10.11
C ARG A 327 -8.82 23.94 -9.43
N ASP A 328 -9.36 22.83 -8.94
CA ASP A 328 -10.67 22.75 -8.28
C ASP A 328 -10.58 23.03 -6.76
N GLY A 329 -9.44 23.58 -6.30
CA GLY A 329 -9.21 24.04 -4.92
C GLY A 329 -9.20 22.90 -3.89
N PHE A 330 -8.80 21.69 -4.25
CA PHE A 330 -8.81 20.50 -3.40
C PHE A 330 -10.16 20.22 -2.74
N SER A 331 -11.25 20.47 -3.47
CA SER A 331 -12.58 20.13 -2.96
C SER A 331 -12.75 18.61 -2.81
N ALA A 332 -13.62 18.19 -1.88
CA ALA A 332 -13.91 16.76 -1.65
C ALA A 332 -14.39 16.04 -2.93
N ALA A 333 -15.18 16.72 -3.77
CA ALA A 333 -15.65 16.19 -5.04
C ALA A 333 -14.51 16.04 -6.07
N ALA A 334 -13.56 17.00 -6.08
CA ALA A 334 -12.38 16.91 -6.94
C ALA A 334 -11.47 15.78 -6.49
N ASP A 335 -11.24 15.63 -5.18
CA ASP A 335 -10.47 14.55 -4.60
C ASP A 335 -11.06 13.18 -4.97
N ALA A 336 -12.32 12.93 -4.65
CA ALA A 336 -13.00 11.68 -4.95
C ALA A 336 -12.96 11.31 -6.44
N ARG A 337 -13.01 12.31 -7.34
CA ARG A 337 -13.00 12.09 -8.78
C ARG A 337 -11.59 11.86 -9.33
N TRP A 338 -10.68 12.76 -9.02
CA TRP A 338 -9.40 12.82 -9.68
C TRP A 338 -8.35 11.90 -9.06
N MET A 339 -8.53 11.53 -7.77
CA MET A 339 -7.70 10.52 -7.12
C MET A 339 -8.09 9.09 -7.47
N SER A 340 -9.31 8.86 -7.99
CA SER A 340 -9.69 7.54 -8.50
C SER A 340 -8.85 7.11 -9.72
N ILE A 341 -8.45 8.05 -10.58
CA ILE A 341 -7.62 7.77 -11.76
C ILE A 341 -6.20 7.36 -11.36
N PRO A 342 -5.45 8.14 -10.55
CA PRO A 342 -4.18 7.71 -9.99
C PRO A 342 -4.26 6.35 -9.30
N TYR A 343 -5.30 6.10 -8.50
CA TYR A 343 -5.47 4.85 -7.77
C TYR A 343 -5.54 3.63 -8.69
N THR A 344 -6.28 3.71 -9.80
CA THR A 344 -6.37 2.63 -10.79
C THR A 344 -5.03 2.40 -11.51
N THR A 345 -4.30 3.48 -11.82
CA THR A 345 -3.04 3.41 -12.55
C THR A 345 -1.85 3.15 -11.66
N GLU A 346 -1.93 3.46 -10.37
CA GLU A 346 -0.96 3.02 -9.37
C GLU A 346 -0.86 1.50 -9.34
N VAL A 347 -1.96 0.80 -9.54
CA VAL A 347 -1.99 -0.66 -9.62
C VAL A 347 -1.13 -1.15 -10.79
N VAL A 348 -1.25 -0.55 -11.98
CA VAL A 348 -0.47 -0.95 -13.16
C VAL A 348 0.94 -0.38 -13.11
N GLY A 349 1.08 0.91 -12.80
CA GLY A 349 2.38 1.59 -12.75
C GLY A 349 3.27 1.11 -11.61
N ALA A 350 2.70 0.83 -10.42
CA ALA A 350 3.45 0.32 -9.28
C ALA A 350 4.07 -1.05 -9.56
N VAL A 351 3.39 -1.93 -10.27
CA VAL A 351 3.93 -3.24 -10.66
C VAL A 351 5.10 -3.07 -11.60
N LEU A 352 4.97 -2.18 -12.60
CA LEU A 352 5.99 -1.99 -13.61
C LEU A 352 7.19 -1.15 -13.11
N ALA A 353 6.97 -0.23 -12.19
CA ALA A 353 8.03 0.63 -11.65
C ALA A 353 8.82 -0.01 -10.49
N ASN A 354 8.23 -0.97 -9.78
CA ASN A 354 8.84 -1.64 -8.63
C ASN A 354 9.34 -3.06 -8.94
N ALA A 355 9.14 -3.56 -10.17
CA ALA A 355 9.65 -4.83 -10.65
C ALA A 355 11.06 -4.69 -11.24
#